data_8f97034599e47923bc9d23804270536d
#
_entry.id   8f97034599e47923bc9d23804270536d
#
_cell.length_a   1.000
_cell.length_b   1.000
_cell.length_c   1.000
_cell.angle_alpha   90.00
_cell.angle_beta   90.00
_cell.angle_gamma   90.00
#
_symmetry.space_group_name_H-M   'P 1'
#
loop_
_entity.id
_entity.type
_entity.pdbx_description
1 polymer ?
#
loop_
_entity_poly.entity_id
_entity_poly.type
_entity_poly.pdbx_seq_one_letter_code
_entity_poly.pdbx_strand_id
1 'polypeptide(L)'
;MSTLKVDNIRHNSATSDAITMASDGTCSANITSNYSNRSVVYNGAMKIAQRGTSFTGITATGTFPVDRFKFHVGSLGTWTLSQSTDVPTGQGLGHSIKCDVTTANASPSGTAYARIDQRFEGQDLQRFCKGTANAKNFAVSFWVKSPKTGTHIVQLQDQDNSRTVSKAYTVSSANTWEKKELIFPADTTGAFGNDNGGSLFLCFYLAVGTGYQGGTLQTTWGTPVNNTRATGQVNVADSTSNDFYLTGVQMEASSYCSEFEHRRFADELQRCERYYQTGYIKKYENNTGVIACSQNFEPEMRAAPTITGEQFGNQTNAIWGSVEITTKRACSFFKNGNEICQRWKCDAEL
;
A
#
# COMPACT_ATOMS: atom_id res chain seq x y z
N MET A 1 19.44 -37.29 34.61
CA MET A 1 19.33 -36.06 33.77
C MET A 1 18.75 -34.96 34.62
N SER A 2 19.38 -33.81 34.64
CA SER A 2 18.84 -32.65 35.35
C SER A 2 17.77 -31.98 34.50
N THR A 3 16.58 -31.74 35.05
CA THR A 3 15.47 -31.06 34.37
C THR A 3 15.30 -29.68 34.97
N LEU A 4 15.38 -28.63 34.13
CA LEU A 4 15.02 -27.26 34.54
C LEU A 4 13.51 -27.09 34.31
N LYS A 5 12.76 -26.69 35.34
CA LYS A 5 11.34 -26.35 35.24
C LYS A 5 11.21 -24.85 35.47
N VAL A 6 10.72 -24.15 34.47
CA VAL A 6 10.47 -22.71 34.50
C VAL A 6 9.15 -22.42 33.81
N ASP A 7 8.44 -21.36 34.21
CA ASP A 7 7.19 -20.93 33.58
C ASP A 7 7.49 -19.93 32.45
N ASN A 8 8.55 -19.16 32.58
CA ASN A 8 8.93 -18.11 31.64
C ASN A 8 10.44 -18.03 31.46
N ILE A 9 10.85 -17.63 30.24
CA ILE A 9 12.24 -17.28 29.91
C ILE A 9 12.26 -15.83 29.45
N ARG A 10 13.09 -14.98 30.11
CA ARG A 10 13.18 -13.55 29.82
C ARG A 10 14.61 -13.07 29.99
N HIS A 11 15.06 -12.12 29.16
CA HIS A 11 16.29 -11.39 29.41
C HIS A 11 16.11 -10.49 30.65
N ASN A 12 17.13 -10.38 31.51
CA ASN A 12 17.04 -9.70 32.79
C ASN A 12 16.61 -8.22 32.73
N SER A 13 16.89 -7.54 31.62
CA SER A 13 16.48 -6.15 31.39
C SER A 13 15.22 -6.00 30.50
N ALA A 14 14.58 -7.09 30.11
CA ALA A 14 13.35 -7.03 29.33
C ALA A 14 12.12 -6.81 30.22
N THR A 15 11.12 -6.09 29.71
CA THR A 15 9.85 -5.85 30.42
C THR A 15 8.81 -6.95 30.18
N SER A 16 9.04 -7.83 29.18
CA SER A 16 8.16 -8.93 28.81
C SER A 16 8.94 -10.23 28.60
N ASP A 17 8.26 -11.35 28.72
CA ASP A 17 8.85 -12.68 28.56
C ASP A 17 9.12 -12.98 27.08
N ALA A 18 10.27 -13.60 26.79
CA ALA A 18 10.61 -14.08 25.47
C ALA A 18 9.88 -15.40 25.13
N ILE A 19 9.72 -16.27 26.14
CA ILE A 19 8.98 -17.53 26.05
C ILE A 19 8.13 -17.67 27.30
N THR A 20 6.85 -17.93 27.13
CA THR A 20 5.90 -18.31 28.19
C THR A 20 5.46 -19.75 27.98
N MET A 21 5.56 -20.58 28.99
CA MET A 21 5.17 -21.98 28.95
C MET A 21 3.80 -22.16 29.61
N ALA A 22 2.92 -22.88 28.94
CA ALA A 22 1.61 -23.24 29.47
C ALA A 22 1.65 -24.55 30.23
N SER A 23 0.71 -24.76 31.17
CA SER A 23 0.60 -25.97 31.97
C SER A 23 0.26 -27.24 31.16
N ASP A 24 -0.24 -27.08 29.95
CA ASP A 24 -0.55 -28.16 28.99
C ASP A 24 0.67 -28.63 28.18
N GLY A 25 1.87 -28.06 28.45
CA GLY A 25 3.10 -28.38 27.73
C GLY A 25 3.32 -27.62 26.42
N THR A 26 2.42 -26.68 26.05
CA THR A 26 2.65 -25.76 24.94
C THR A 26 3.48 -24.56 25.36
N CYS A 27 4.06 -23.82 24.42
CA CYS A 27 4.72 -22.56 24.69
C CYS A 27 4.32 -21.47 23.69
N SER A 28 4.29 -20.22 24.18
CA SER A 28 4.23 -19.03 23.36
C SER A 28 5.58 -18.33 23.35
N ALA A 29 6.15 -18.10 22.19
CA ALA A 29 7.43 -17.41 22.05
C ALA A 29 7.26 -16.11 21.26
N ASN A 30 7.90 -15.03 21.73
CA ASN A 30 8.05 -13.79 20.98
C ASN A 30 9.13 -13.98 19.92
N ILE A 31 8.78 -14.61 18.81
CA ILE A 31 9.69 -14.84 17.69
C ILE A 31 9.59 -13.65 16.76
N THR A 32 10.66 -12.86 16.68
CA THR A 32 10.76 -11.66 15.83
C THR A 32 11.14 -11.96 14.39
N SER A 33 11.52 -13.19 14.07
CA SER A 33 11.91 -13.63 12.73
C SER A 33 11.21 -14.95 12.34
N ASN A 34 11.07 -15.16 11.01
CA ASN A 34 10.69 -16.43 10.36
C ASN A 34 9.23 -16.86 10.32
N TYR A 35 8.25 -15.99 10.52
CA TYR A 35 6.90 -16.28 10.05
C TYR A 35 6.69 -15.71 8.65
N SER A 36 6.42 -16.56 7.66
CA SER A 36 5.98 -16.14 6.33
C SER A 36 4.53 -15.65 6.36
N ASN A 37 4.18 -14.75 5.45
CA ASN A 37 2.83 -14.19 5.30
C ASN A 37 2.27 -13.44 6.53
N ARG A 38 3.13 -12.84 7.35
CA ARG A 38 2.69 -11.99 8.46
C ARG A 38 2.13 -10.66 7.98
N SER A 39 2.85 -10.03 7.05
CA SER A 39 2.46 -8.75 6.50
C SER A 39 1.30 -8.90 5.52
N VAL A 40 0.26 -8.09 5.72
CA VAL A 40 -0.84 -7.94 4.75
C VAL A 40 -0.50 -6.93 3.66
N VAL A 41 0.59 -6.17 3.80
CA VAL A 41 1.05 -5.19 2.80
C VAL A 41 1.60 -5.91 1.58
N TYR A 42 1.14 -5.50 0.41
CA TYR A 42 1.68 -5.91 -0.88
C TYR A 42 2.72 -4.90 -1.35
N ASN A 43 3.81 -5.37 -1.95
CA ASN A 43 4.89 -4.54 -2.50
C ASN A 43 5.52 -3.59 -1.47
N GLY A 44 5.58 -4.00 -0.19
CA GLY A 44 6.12 -3.15 0.88
C GLY A 44 7.59 -2.76 0.70
N ALA A 45 8.36 -3.53 -0.08
CA ALA A 45 9.73 -3.21 -0.49
C ALA A 45 9.83 -2.36 -1.77
N MET A 46 8.70 -1.89 -2.32
CA MET A 46 8.60 -1.02 -3.49
C MET A 46 9.25 -1.58 -4.77
N LYS A 47 9.31 -2.92 -4.91
CA LYS A 47 10.03 -3.61 -5.98
C LYS A 47 9.29 -3.63 -7.32
N ILE A 48 7.95 -3.62 -7.29
CA ILE A 48 7.09 -3.82 -8.46
C ILE A 48 6.54 -2.47 -8.92
N ALA A 49 6.76 -2.12 -10.18
CA ALA A 49 6.32 -0.86 -10.79
C ALA A 49 5.90 -1.09 -12.25
N GLN A 50 4.84 -1.87 -12.47
CA GLN A 50 4.37 -2.28 -13.80
C GLN A 50 3.85 -1.12 -14.65
N ARG A 51 3.35 -0.05 -13.99
CA ARG A 51 2.79 1.15 -14.66
C ARG A 51 3.86 2.11 -15.14
N GLY A 52 5.11 1.96 -14.67
CA GLY A 52 6.24 2.84 -14.93
C GLY A 52 6.96 3.23 -13.66
N THR A 53 8.13 3.83 -13.79
CA THR A 53 9.01 4.19 -12.68
C THR A 53 9.11 5.69 -12.41
N SER A 54 8.46 6.54 -13.24
CA SER A 54 8.45 8.00 -13.07
C SER A 54 7.21 8.63 -13.68
N PHE A 55 6.58 9.54 -12.92
CA PHE A 55 5.36 10.25 -13.28
C PHE A 55 5.51 11.72 -12.88
N THR A 56 5.43 12.63 -13.84
CA THR A 56 5.64 14.07 -13.64
C THR A 56 4.34 14.86 -13.75
N GLY A 57 4.31 16.07 -13.18
CA GLY A 57 3.17 16.97 -13.30
C GLY A 57 1.90 16.50 -12.58
N ILE A 58 2.04 15.73 -11.51
CA ILE A 58 0.91 15.13 -10.79
C ILE A 58 0.24 16.20 -9.93
N THR A 59 -1.03 16.49 -10.25
CA THR A 59 -1.90 17.45 -9.53
C THR A 59 -3.22 16.83 -9.10
N ALA A 60 -3.48 15.58 -9.50
CA ALA A 60 -4.72 14.87 -9.21
C ALA A 60 -4.46 13.47 -8.65
N THR A 61 -5.44 12.97 -7.92
CA THR A 61 -5.44 11.62 -7.35
C THR A 61 -5.49 10.54 -8.44
N GLY A 62 -4.77 9.43 -8.24
CA GLY A 62 -4.90 8.24 -9.08
C GLY A 62 -3.59 7.62 -9.56
N THR A 63 -2.44 8.27 -9.33
CA THR A 63 -1.14 7.75 -9.76
C THR A 63 -0.62 6.70 -8.77
N PHE A 64 -0.08 5.60 -9.31
CA PHE A 64 0.61 4.56 -8.56
C PHE A 64 2.11 4.65 -8.86
N PRO A 65 2.93 5.28 -8.00
CA PRO A 65 4.38 5.38 -8.19
C PRO A 65 5.07 4.01 -8.19
N VAL A 66 4.52 3.08 -7.46
CA VAL A 66 4.79 1.65 -7.51
C VAL A 66 3.46 0.91 -7.36
N ASP A 67 3.39 -0.33 -7.76
CA ASP A 67 2.15 -1.11 -7.68
C ASP A 67 1.62 -1.17 -6.25
N ARG A 68 0.30 -1.10 -6.11
CA ARG A 68 -0.48 -1.15 -4.88
C ARG A 68 -0.42 0.12 -4.02
N PHE A 69 0.56 1.01 -4.19
CA PHE A 69 0.63 2.28 -3.47
C PHE A 69 0.11 3.41 -4.35
N LYS A 70 -1.00 4.00 -3.95
CA LYS A 70 -1.69 5.07 -4.67
C LYS A 70 -1.38 6.42 -4.06
N PHE A 71 -1.00 7.37 -4.90
CA PHE A 71 -0.84 8.75 -4.50
C PHE A 71 -2.16 9.51 -4.66
N HIS A 72 -2.51 10.21 -3.62
CA HIS A 72 -3.68 11.07 -3.57
C HIS A 72 -3.27 12.50 -3.32
N VAL A 73 -3.70 13.41 -4.18
CA VAL A 73 -3.50 14.85 -4.02
C VAL A 73 -4.76 15.59 -4.43
N GLY A 74 -5.12 16.58 -3.63
CA GLY A 74 -6.22 17.49 -3.89
C GLY A 74 -5.82 18.93 -3.51
N SER A 75 -5.79 19.84 -4.48
CA SER A 75 -5.49 21.27 -4.28
C SER A 75 -4.18 21.54 -3.53
N LEU A 76 -3.14 20.73 -3.75
CA LEU A 76 -1.90 20.80 -2.98
C LEU A 76 -0.65 20.61 -3.85
N GLY A 77 -0.25 21.68 -4.56
CA GLY A 77 0.97 21.72 -5.36
C GLY A 77 0.99 20.78 -6.55
N THR A 78 2.16 20.62 -7.14
CA THR A 78 2.45 19.67 -8.22
C THR A 78 3.59 18.76 -7.78
N TRP A 79 3.51 17.49 -8.18
CA TRP A 79 4.43 16.47 -7.71
C TRP A 79 5.04 15.68 -8.87
N THR A 80 6.28 15.23 -8.67
CA THR A 80 6.86 14.12 -9.43
C THR A 80 6.95 12.90 -8.52
N LEU A 81 6.44 11.77 -8.99
CA LEU A 81 6.42 10.51 -8.25
C LEU A 81 7.34 9.52 -8.96
N SER A 82 8.18 8.83 -8.22
CA SER A 82 9.08 7.83 -8.82
C SER A 82 9.36 6.64 -7.90
N GLN A 83 9.71 5.53 -8.53
CA GLN A 83 10.44 4.45 -7.90
C GLN A 83 11.92 4.85 -7.86
N SER A 84 12.47 4.98 -6.66
CA SER A 84 13.86 5.40 -6.41
C SER A 84 14.72 4.23 -5.94
N THR A 85 16.03 4.29 -6.20
CA THR A 85 17.04 3.37 -5.66
C THR A 85 17.66 3.87 -4.36
N ASP A 86 17.30 5.05 -3.89
CA ASP A 86 17.69 5.57 -2.58
C ASP A 86 16.92 4.82 -1.49
N VAL A 87 17.63 4.05 -0.67
CA VAL A 87 17.09 3.13 0.34
C VAL A 87 17.96 3.10 1.60
N PRO A 88 17.43 2.67 2.75
CA PRO A 88 18.22 2.50 3.97
C PRO A 88 19.28 1.41 3.80
N THR A 89 20.54 1.77 4.02
CA THR A 89 21.70 0.88 3.84
C THR A 89 21.63 -0.31 4.79
N GLY A 90 21.95 -1.50 4.29
CA GLY A 90 22.07 -2.73 5.07
C GLY A 90 20.72 -3.39 5.45
N GLN A 91 19.58 -2.88 4.94
CA GLN A 91 18.27 -3.40 5.27
C GLN A 91 17.70 -4.37 4.22
N GLY A 92 18.49 -4.75 3.21
CA GLY A 92 18.04 -5.66 2.15
C GLY A 92 16.96 -5.08 1.22
N LEU A 93 16.73 -3.76 1.27
CA LEU A 93 15.76 -3.05 0.44
C LEU A 93 16.47 -2.49 -0.80
N GLY A 94 15.83 -2.58 -1.96
CA GLY A 94 16.41 -2.12 -3.24
C GLY A 94 15.70 -0.91 -3.83
N HIS A 95 14.49 -0.61 -3.38
CA HIS A 95 13.67 0.47 -3.94
C HIS A 95 12.86 1.18 -2.86
N SER A 96 12.53 2.44 -3.14
CA SER A 96 11.60 3.27 -2.36
C SER A 96 10.67 4.05 -3.28
N ILE A 97 9.54 4.51 -2.75
CA ILE A 97 8.76 5.58 -3.38
C ILE A 97 9.47 6.90 -3.09
N LYS A 98 9.61 7.76 -4.10
CA LYS A 98 9.97 9.17 -3.95
C LYS A 98 8.78 10.03 -4.39
N CYS A 99 8.34 10.95 -3.54
CA CYS A 99 7.39 12.01 -3.86
C CYS A 99 8.14 13.35 -3.79
N ASP A 100 8.37 13.97 -4.92
CA ASP A 100 9.15 15.20 -5.09
C ASP A 100 8.21 16.37 -5.38
N VAL A 101 8.35 17.46 -4.64
CA VAL A 101 7.51 18.66 -4.79
C VAL A 101 8.06 19.53 -5.91
N THR A 102 7.33 19.66 -7.02
CA THR A 102 7.75 20.48 -8.18
C THR A 102 7.04 21.82 -8.24
N THR A 103 5.88 21.95 -7.59
CA THR A 103 5.25 23.26 -7.32
C THR A 103 4.80 23.28 -5.88
N ALA A 104 5.34 24.23 -5.11
CA ALA A 104 5.06 24.32 -3.68
C ALA A 104 3.69 24.92 -3.37
N ASN A 105 3.14 24.55 -2.21
CA ASN A 105 2.01 25.19 -1.58
C ASN A 105 2.31 25.36 -0.07
N ALA A 106 2.81 26.54 0.30
CA ALA A 106 3.23 26.80 1.68
C ALA A 106 2.06 26.97 2.66
N SER A 107 0.86 27.24 2.17
CA SER A 107 -0.32 27.51 2.99
C SER A 107 -1.55 26.75 2.47
N PRO A 108 -1.57 25.43 2.58
CA PRO A 108 -2.70 24.64 2.13
C PRO A 108 -3.96 24.97 2.95
N SER A 109 -5.06 25.24 2.27
CA SER A 109 -6.32 25.65 2.89
C SER A 109 -7.36 24.52 2.86
N GLY A 110 -8.36 24.64 3.75
CA GLY A 110 -9.53 23.78 3.75
C GLY A 110 -9.19 22.30 3.79
N THR A 111 -9.74 21.53 2.85
CA THR A 111 -9.57 20.09 2.74
C THR A 111 -8.50 19.67 1.74
N ALA A 112 -7.53 20.54 1.42
CA ALA A 112 -6.36 20.18 0.62
C ALA A 112 -5.57 19.05 1.30
N TYR A 113 -5.03 18.12 0.52
CA TYR A 113 -4.23 17.00 1.06
C TYR A 113 -3.29 16.40 0.01
N ALA A 114 -2.19 15.84 0.51
CA ALA A 114 -1.34 14.89 -0.23
C ALA A 114 -1.03 13.71 0.68
N ARG A 115 -1.23 12.49 0.19
CA ARG A 115 -0.95 11.26 0.91
C ARG A 115 -0.66 10.09 -0.04
N ILE A 116 0.02 9.09 0.48
CA ILE A 116 0.16 7.77 -0.13
C ILE A 116 -0.74 6.81 0.64
N ASP A 117 -1.49 5.96 -0.04
CA ASP A 117 -2.21 4.88 0.63
C ASP A 117 -2.05 3.53 -0.05
N GLN A 118 -2.26 2.47 0.73
CA GLN A 118 -2.54 1.14 0.23
C GLN A 118 -3.87 0.67 0.79
N ARG A 119 -4.66 -0.01 -0.06
CA ARG A 119 -5.99 -0.51 0.27
C ARG A 119 -5.98 -2.03 0.32
N PHE A 120 -6.70 -2.59 1.28
CA PHE A 120 -6.70 -4.04 1.56
C PHE A 120 -8.09 -4.62 1.37
N GLU A 121 -8.16 -5.80 0.76
CA GLU A 121 -9.38 -6.60 0.67
C GLU A 121 -9.78 -7.11 2.06
N GLY A 122 -11.07 -7.14 2.35
CA GLY A 122 -11.56 -7.61 3.65
C GLY A 122 -11.14 -9.04 3.96
N GLN A 123 -11.14 -9.92 2.97
CA GLN A 123 -10.71 -11.33 3.11
C GLN A 123 -9.26 -11.49 3.60
N ASP A 124 -8.37 -10.52 3.33
CA ASP A 124 -6.96 -10.56 3.77
C ASP A 124 -6.78 -10.08 5.21
N LEU A 125 -7.80 -9.42 5.77
CA LEU A 125 -7.78 -8.77 7.08
C LEU A 125 -8.36 -9.63 8.20
N GLN A 126 -8.90 -10.81 7.91
CA GLN A 126 -9.60 -11.65 8.89
C GLN A 126 -8.73 -12.03 10.10
N ARG A 127 -7.40 -12.09 9.92
CA ARG A 127 -6.42 -12.35 10.98
C ARG A 127 -6.39 -11.32 12.10
N PHE A 128 -6.89 -10.10 11.87
CA PHE A 128 -7.00 -9.06 12.89
C PHE A 128 -8.16 -9.31 13.86
N CYS A 129 -9.08 -10.22 13.54
CA CYS A 129 -10.26 -10.55 14.33
C CYS A 129 -11.05 -9.30 14.78
N LYS A 130 -10.99 -8.22 13.97
CA LYS A 130 -11.65 -6.94 14.28
C LYS A 130 -13.15 -7.14 14.47
N GLY A 131 -13.76 -6.36 15.38
CA GLY A 131 -15.17 -6.50 15.73
C GLY A 131 -15.47 -7.64 16.70
N THR A 132 -14.45 -8.28 17.27
CA THR A 132 -14.62 -9.37 18.26
C THR A 132 -13.81 -9.10 19.53
N ALA A 133 -14.09 -9.85 20.60
CA ALA A 133 -13.29 -9.80 21.84
C ALA A 133 -11.82 -10.22 21.63
N ASN A 134 -11.53 -10.95 20.55
CA ASN A 134 -10.19 -11.41 20.20
C ASN A 134 -9.44 -10.48 19.23
N ALA A 135 -9.96 -9.26 19.01
CA ALA A 135 -9.36 -8.29 18.12
C ALA A 135 -7.86 -8.07 18.44
N LYS A 136 -7.05 -7.98 17.39
CA LYS A 136 -5.60 -7.79 17.48
C LYS A 136 -5.22 -6.35 17.14
N ASN A 137 -4.11 -5.89 17.72
CA ASN A 137 -3.49 -4.63 17.33
C ASN A 137 -2.97 -4.71 15.89
N PHE A 138 -2.86 -3.51 15.25
CA PHE A 138 -2.23 -3.36 13.94
C PHE A 138 -0.82 -2.80 14.16
N ALA A 139 0.19 -3.67 14.03
CA ALA A 139 1.59 -3.25 14.10
C ALA A 139 2.04 -2.83 12.70
N VAL A 140 2.42 -1.56 12.55
CA VAL A 140 2.85 -0.97 11.28
C VAL A 140 4.29 -0.51 11.43
N SER A 141 5.18 -1.02 10.58
CA SER A 141 6.57 -0.57 10.49
C SER A 141 6.91 -0.12 9.07
N PHE A 142 7.82 0.84 8.95
CA PHE A 142 8.28 1.37 7.67
C PHE A 142 9.58 2.17 7.83
N TRP A 143 10.26 2.41 6.71
CA TRP A 143 11.37 3.33 6.63
C TRP A 143 10.94 4.60 5.89
N VAL A 144 11.34 5.74 6.43
CA VAL A 144 11.02 7.07 5.90
C VAL A 144 12.25 7.95 5.85
N LYS A 145 12.34 8.80 4.83
CA LYS A 145 13.32 9.87 4.70
C LYS A 145 12.65 11.11 4.13
N SER A 146 12.92 12.28 4.71
CA SER A 146 12.49 13.58 4.19
C SER A 146 13.42 14.69 4.71
N PRO A 147 13.65 15.76 3.97
CA PRO A 147 14.26 16.99 4.52
C PRO A 147 13.34 17.68 5.51
N LYS A 148 12.02 17.46 5.43
CA LYS A 148 11.03 18.06 6.31
C LYS A 148 10.93 17.29 7.62
N THR A 149 11.63 17.76 8.64
CA THR A 149 11.57 17.21 10.01
C THR A 149 10.29 17.60 10.72
N GLY A 150 9.96 16.90 11.80
CA GLY A 150 8.77 17.15 12.62
C GLY A 150 7.76 16.00 12.59
N THR A 151 6.54 16.34 12.95
CA THR A 151 5.45 15.35 13.11
C THR A 151 4.82 14.98 11.76
N HIS A 152 4.74 13.70 11.50
CA HIS A 152 4.02 13.11 10.38
C HIS A 152 2.96 12.14 10.90
N ILE A 153 1.89 11.93 10.11
CA ILE A 153 0.75 11.15 10.53
C ILE A 153 0.54 9.93 9.63
N VAL A 154 0.31 8.77 10.26
CA VAL A 154 -0.23 7.57 9.61
C VAL A 154 -1.65 7.35 10.12
N GLN A 155 -2.57 7.03 9.22
CA GLN A 155 -3.97 6.75 9.54
C GLN A 155 -4.40 5.40 9.00
N LEU A 156 -5.16 4.65 9.79
CA LEU A 156 -5.95 3.51 9.34
C LEU A 156 -7.40 3.96 9.17
N GLN A 157 -8.01 3.60 8.03
CA GLN A 157 -9.41 3.92 7.71
C GLN A 157 -10.16 2.63 7.40
N ASP A 158 -11.06 2.25 8.28
CA ASP A 158 -12.00 1.16 8.08
C ASP A 158 -13.20 1.69 7.27
N GLN A 159 -13.36 1.19 6.06
CA GLN A 159 -14.41 1.61 5.14
C GLN A 159 -15.73 0.89 5.41
N ASP A 160 -15.68 -0.35 5.86
CA ASP A 160 -16.87 -1.17 6.11
C ASP A 160 -17.72 -0.61 7.25
N ASN A 161 -17.05 -0.04 8.25
CA ASN A 161 -17.71 0.43 9.48
C ASN A 161 -17.58 1.94 9.69
N SER A 162 -17.04 2.69 8.72
CA SER A 162 -16.79 4.13 8.82
C SER A 162 -16.07 4.51 10.12
N ARG A 163 -14.89 3.90 10.35
CA ARG A 163 -14.08 4.14 11.55
C ARG A 163 -12.63 4.47 11.15
N THR A 164 -11.99 5.34 11.95
CA THR A 164 -10.59 5.72 11.73
C THR A 164 -9.80 5.74 13.03
N VAL A 165 -8.50 5.59 12.89
CA VAL A 165 -7.52 5.80 13.96
C VAL A 165 -6.23 6.34 13.35
N SER A 166 -5.61 7.31 14.01
CA SER A 166 -4.38 7.96 13.55
C SER A 166 -3.27 7.83 14.58
N LYS A 167 -2.02 7.77 14.10
CA LYS A 167 -0.83 7.86 14.94
C LYS A 167 0.19 8.81 14.35
N ALA A 168 0.82 9.58 15.25
CA ALA A 168 1.92 10.45 14.91
C ALA A 168 3.26 9.70 15.00
N TYR A 169 4.20 10.08 14.13
CA TYR A 169 5.61 9.76 14.24
C TYR A 169 6.45 11.01 13.93
N THR A 170 7.69 11.03 14.36
CA THR A 170 8.58 12.18 14.13
C THR A 170 9.68 11.78 13.16
N VAL A 171 9.88 12.57 12.10
CA VAL A 171 11.14 12.58 11.35
C VAL A 171 12.09 13.50 12.10
N SER A 172 13.14 12.93 12.68
CA SER A 172 14.04 13.63 13.62
C SER A 172 15.21 14.30 12.91
N SER A 173 15.72 13.68 11.84
CA SER A 173 16.90 14.13 11.11
C SER A 173 16.60 14.32 9.63
N ALA A 174 16.84 15.52 9.12
CA ALA A 174 16.63 15.81 7.70
C ALA A 174 17.49 14.89 6.80
N ASN A 175 16.91 14.44 5.69
CA ASN A 175 17.58 13.61 4.68
C ASN A 175 18.21 12.31 5.21
N THR A 176 17.70 11.79 6.34
CA THR A 176 18.20 10.57 6.97
C THR A 176 17.10 9.50 6.96
N TRP A 177 17.45 8.27 6.60
CA TRP A 177 16.55 7.15 6.70
C TRP A 177 16.29 6.77 8.17
N GLU A 178 15.04 6.76 8.57
CA GLU A 178 14.61 6.38 9.92
C GLU A 178 13.57 5.28 9.87
N LYS A 179 13.75 4.21 10.66
CA LYS A 179 12.72 3.19 10.87
C LYS A 179 11.68 3.73 11.84
N LYS A 180 10.41 3.52 11.52
CA LYS A 180 9.26 3.87 12.38
C LYS A 180 8.44 2.63 12.67
N GLU A 181 7.95 2.56 13.90
CA GLU A 181 7.14 1.47 14.43
C GLU A 181 5.94 2.05 15.16
N LEU A 182 4.74 1.70 14.71
CA LEU A 182 3.49 2.22 15.23
C LEU A 182 2.55 1.06 15.57
N ILE A 183 2.09 1.00 16.81
CA ILE A 183 1.10 0.01 17.23
C ILE A 183 -0.25 0.70 17.35
N PHE A 184 -1.14 0.45 16.40
CA PHE A 184 -2.52 0.91 16.47
C PHE A 184 -3.32 -0.03 17.35
N PRO A 185 -4.26 0.48 18.17
CA PRO A 185 -5.03 -0.36 19.08
C PRO A 185 -5.95 -1.33 18.30
N ALA A 186 -6.22 -2.46 18.92
CA ALA A 186 -7.28 -3.35 18.49
C ALA A 186 -8.63 -2.64 18.49
N ASP A 187 -9.54 -3.05 17.61
CA ASP A 187 -10.92 -2.53 17.59
C ASP A 187 -11.92 -3.69 17.70
N THR A 188 -12.64 -3.71 18.80
CA THR A 188 -13.69 -4.71 19.07
C THR A 188 -15.03 -4.37 18.43
N THR A 189 -15.10 -3.25 17.70
CA THR A 189 -16.33 -2.75 17.07
C THR A 189 -16.27 -2.84 15.57
N GLY A 190 -17.26 -3.50 14.95
CA GLY A 190 -17.40 -3.61 13.50
C GLY A 190 -16.36 -4.54 12.85
N ALA A 191 -16.78 -5.68 12.37
CA ALA A 191 -15.95 -6.63 11.65
C ALA A 191 -15.64 -6.14 10.24
N PHE A 192 -14.51 -6.53 9.69
CA PHE A 192 -14.24 -6.40 8.26
C PHE A 192 -15.09 -7.39 7.46
N GLY A 193 -15.54 -7.00 6.28
CA GLY A 193 -16.11 -7.90 5.30
C GLY A 193 -15.14 -9.04 4.97
N ASN A 194 -15.66 -10.21 4.62
CA ASN A 194 -14.83 -11.32 4.15
C ASN A 194 -15.02 -11.50 2.64
N ASP A 195 -14.68 -10.47 1.91
CA ASP A 195 -14.82 -10.39 0.46
C ASP A 195 -13.63 -9.67 -0.18
N ASN A 196 -13.71 -9.43 -1.49
CA ASN A 196 -12.69 -8.71 -2.25
C ASN A 196 -12.92 -7.18 -2.31
N GLY A 197 -13.80 -6.63 -1.48
CA GLY A 197 -14.00 -5.20 -1.31
C GLY A 197 -12.85 -4.51 -0.57
N GLY A 198 -12.74 -3.20 -0.70
CA GLY A 198 -11.74 -2.40 0.00
C GLY A 198 -12.17 -2.08 1.42
N SER A 199 -11.73 -2.85 2.41
CA SER A 199 -12.15 -2.74 3.81
C SER A 199 -11.27 -1.83 4.66
N LEU A 200 -9.95 -1.84 4.45
CA LEU A 200 -9.00 -1.03 5.23
C LEU A 200 -8.05 -0.26 4.32
N PHE A 201 -7.78 1.01 4.67
CA PHE A 201 -6.77 1.84 4.02
C PHE A 201 -5.67 2.19 5.02
N LEU A 202 -4.42 2.00 4.65
CA LEU A 202 -3.23 2.47 5.36
C LEU A 202 -2.73 3.72 4.64
N CYS A 203 -2.86 4.88 5.29
CA CYS A 203 -2.61 6.20 4.71
C CYS A 203 -1.41 6.88 5.38
N PHE A 204 -0.45 7.33 4.58
CA PHE A 204 0.70 8.15 4.99
C PHE A 204 0.46 9.58 4.51
N TYR A 205 0.23 10.51 5.43
CA TYR A 205 0.06 11.92 5.07
C TYR A 205 1.40 12.59 4.82
N LEU A 206 1.47 13.42 3.77
CA LEU A 206 2.62 14.24 3.42
C LEU A 206 2.34 15.73 3.72
N ALA A 207 1.13 16.16 3.42
CA ALA A 207 0.67 17.52 3.69
C ALA A 207 -0.85 17.56 3.77
N VAL A 208 -1.40 18.45 4.60
CA VAL A 208 -2.84 18.64 4.73
C VAL A 208 -3.18 20.11 4.97
N GLY A 209 -4.38 20.49 4.54
CA GLY A 209 -4.96 21.80 4.83
C GLY A 209 -5.55 21.89 6.24
N THR A 210 -5.99 23.09 6.60
CA THR A 210 -6.51 23.43 7.93
C THR A 210 -7.73 22.58 8.34
N GLY A 211 -8.51 22.08 7.40
CA GLY A 211 -9.67 21.23 7.64
C GLY A 211 -9.35 19.83 8.22
N TYR A 212 -8.06 19.42 8.18
CA TYR A 212 -7.63 18.13 8.74
C TYR A 212 -6.79 18.24 10.03
N GLN A 213 -6.57 19.47 10.55
CA GLN A 213 -5.63 19.77 11.64
C GLN A 213 -6.23 20.53 12.84
N GLY A 214 -7.51 20.87 12.83
CA GLY A 214 -8.08 21.80 13.81
C GLY A 214 -8.43 21.20 15.18
N GLY A 215 -8.39 19.88 15.32
CA GLY A 215 -8.79 19.17 16.54
C GLY A 215 -7.65 18.42 17.21
N THR A 216 -7.99 17.57 18.18
CA THR A 216 -7.05 16.61 18.78
C THR A 216 -6.92 15.39 17.88
N LEU A 217 -5.69 14.90 17.65
CA LEU A 217 -5.44 13.72 16.84
C LEU A 217 -6.26 12.52 17.35
N GLN A 218 -6.99 11.87 16.47
CA GLN A 218 -7.83 10.73 16.81
C GLN A 218 -6.98 9.45 16.95
N THR A 219 -6.52 9.17 18.16
CA THR A 219 -5.60 8.05 18.47
C THR A 219 -6.31 6.76 18.86
N THR A 220 -7.63 6.75 18.92
CA THR A 220 -8.48 5.58 19.16
C THR A 220 -9.49 5.43 18.02
N TRP A 221 -9.93 4.19 17.77
CA TRP A 221 -10.94 3.93 16.75
C TRP A 221 -12.26 4.65 17.04
N GLY A 222 -12.73 5.38 16.06
CA GLY A 222 -13.98 6.14 16.16
C GLY A 222 -14.48 6.62 14.81
N THR A 223 -15.65 7.23 14.79
CA THR A 223 -16.21 7.86 13.58
C THR A 223 -15.26 8.90 13.02
N PRO A 224 -15.05 8.95 11.70
CA PRO A 224 -14.15 9.91 11.08
C PRO A 224 -14.60 11.36 11.32
N VAL A 225 -13.74 12.18 11.90
CA VAL A 225 -13.91 13.62 12.01
C VAL A 225 -12.76 14.28 11.28
N ASN A 226 -13.03 15.09 10.28
CA ASN A 226 -12.00 15.60 9.39
C ASN A 226 -10.88 16.35 10.13
N ASN A 227 -11.21 17.25 11.03
CA ASN A 227 -10.23 18.10 11.73
C ASN A 227 -9.35 17.36 12.75
N THR A 228 -9.61 16.06 13.01
CA THR A 228 -8.82 15.23 13.94
C THR A 228 -7.97 14.17 13.24
N ARG A 229 -8.03 14.11 11.90
CA ARG A 229 -7.41 13.03 11.11
C ARG A 229 -5.90 13.11 11.04
N ALA A 230 -5.37 14.32 10.89
CA ALA A 230 -3.95 14.54 10.65
C ALA A 230 -3.42 15.77 11.43
N THR A 231 -3.93 15.98 12.64
CA THR A 231 -3.50 17.07 13.52
C THR A 231 -2.02 16.96 13.83
N GLY A 232 -1.29 18.04 13.58
CA GLY A 232 0.15 18.12 13.78
C GLY A 232 0.99 17.74 12.57
N GLN A 233 0.38 17.29 11.46
CA GLN A 233 1.09 16.96 10.22
C GLN A 233 1.88 18.16 9.71
N VAL A 234 3.19 18.01 9.53
CA VAL A 234 4.02 19.00 8.82
C VAL A 234 3.66 19.08 7.35
N ASN A 235 3.90 20.22 6.73
CA ASN A 235 3.62 20.44 5.32
C ASN A 235 4.87 20.10 4.49
N VAL A 236 4.95 18.91 3.89
CA VAL A 236 6.04 18.56 2.96
C VAL A 236 5.96 19.39 1.68
N ALA A 237 4.76 19.86 1.29
CA ALA A 237 4.56 20.63 0.07
C ALA A 237 4.96 22.11 0.18
N ASP A 238 5.53 22.59 1.29
CA ASP A 238 5.83 24.00 1.49
C ASP A 238 7.05 24.51 0.71
N SER A 239 7.84 23.63 0.12
CA SER A 239 9.02 23.98 -0.68
C SER A 239 9.26 22.99 -1.80
N THR A 240 9.75 23.46 -2.93
CA THR A 240 10.22 22.61 -4.04
C THR A 240 11.57 21.90 -3.75
N SER A 241 12.19 22.21 -2.62
CA SER A 241 13.37 21.48 -2.12
C SER A 241 12.99 20.28 -1.26
N ASN A 242 11.69 20.04 -1.05
CA ASN A 242 11.22 18.93 -0.24
C ASN A 242 10.85 17.73 -1.10
N ASP A 243 11.24 16.58 -0.58
CA ASP A 243 10.79 15.29 -1.05
C ASP A 243 10.41 14.40 0.14
N PHE A 244 9.76 13.28 -0.16
CA PHE A 244 9.38 12.28 0.83
C PHE A 244 9.63 10.90 0.27
N TYR A 245 10.37 10.09 1.01
CA TYR A 245 10.68 8.71 0.64
C TYR A 245 10.03 7.74 1.61
N LEU A 246 9.55 6.60 1.08
CA LEU A 246 8.91 5.54 1.84
C LEU A 246 9.32 4.17 1.30
N THR A 247 9.70 3.26 2.18
CA THR A 247 9.97 1.85 1.84
C THR A 247 9.88 0.94 3.06
N GLY A 248 9.99 -0.38 2.86
CA GLY A 248 9.95 -1.35 3.95
C GLY A 248 8.65 -1.33 4.74
N VAL A 249 7.52 -1.05 4.06
CA VAL A 249 6.21 -0.96 4.71
C VAL A 249 5.68 -2.35 5.03
N GLN A 250 5.35 -2.57 6.29
CA GLN A 250 4.78 -3.81 6.81
C GLN A 250 3.61 -3.50 7.75
N MET A 251 2.56 -4.31 7.71
CA MET A 251 1.45 -4.27 8.68
C MET A 251 1.06 -5.70 9.05
N GLU A 252 1.02 -5.98 10.35
CA GLU A 252 0.77 -7.31 10.89
C GLU A 252 -0.16 -7.28 12.11
N ALA A 253 -0.84 -8.39 12.37
CA ALA A 253 -1.69 -8.56 13.56
C ALA A 253 -0.83 -8.93 14.77
N SER A 254 -0.28 -7.90 15.46
CA SER A 254 0.70 -8.09 16.53
C SER A 254 0.67 -6.90 17.50
N SER A 255 1.16 -7.10 18.71
CA SER A 255 1.42 -6.05 19.70
C SER A 255 2.83 -5.43 19.59
N TYR A 256 3.65 -5.88 18.65
CA TYR A 256 4.99 -5.37 18.35
C TYR A 256 5.23 -5.46 16.84
N CYS A 257 6.19 -4.67 16.33
CA CYS A 257 6.65 -4.75 14.95
C CYS A 257 7.80 -5.75 14.84
N SER A 258 7.62 -6.76 14.00
CA SER A 258 8.68 -7.72 13.70
C SER A 258 9.65 -7.19 12.63
N GLU A 259 10.71 -7.93 12.35
CA GLU A 259 11.60 -7.63 11.22
C GLU A 259 10.84 -7.68 9.90
N PHE A 260 11.31 -6.88 8.93
CA PHE A 260 10.67 -6.79 7.63
C PHE A 260 10.64 -8.15 6.91
N GLU A 261 9.47 -8.54 6.44
CA GLU A 261 9.26 -9.79 5.71
C GLU A 261 9.67 -9.63 4.24
N HIS A 262 10.92 -10.03 3.93
CA HIS A 262 11.41 -10.05 2.55
C HIS A 262 10.74 -11.18 1.76
N ARG A 263 10.01 -10.82 0.71
CA ARG A 263 9.39 -11.78 -0.23
C ARG A 263 10.22 -11.88 -1.51
N ARG A 264 10.15 -13.04 -2.18
CA ARG A 264 10.76 -13.23 -3.50
C ARG A 264 10.06 -12.33 -4.51
N PHE A 265 10.82 -11.91 -5.55
CA PHE A 265 10.29 -11.01 -6.58
C PHE A 265 9.06 -11.60 -7.29
N ALA A 266 9.12 -12.89 -7.67
CA ALA A 266 8.01 -13.55 -8.38
C ALA A 266 6.74 -13.64 -7.52
N ASP A 267 6.88 -13.94 -6.23
CA ASP A 267 5.73 -14.02 -5.31
C ASP A 267 5.07 -12.65 -5.13
N GLU A 268 5.87 -11.58 -5.05
CA GLU A 268 5.37 -10.22 -4.91
C GLU A 268 4.74 -9.71 -6.21
N LEU A 269 5.35 -10.02 -7.36
CA LEU A 269 4.79 -9.68 -8.67
C LEU A 269 3.41 -10.31 -8.85
N GLN A 270 3.27 -11.62 -8.60
CA GLN A 270 2.00 -12.33 -8.70
C GLN A 270 0.90 -11.73 -7.80
N ARG A 271 1.27 -11.26 -6.59
CA ARG A 271 0.35 -10.55 -5.69
C ARG A 271 -0.10 -9.21 -6.26
N CYS A 272 0.79 -8.48 -6.94
CA CYS A 272 0.46 -7.21 -7.61
C CYS A 272 -0.39 -7.45 -8.86
N GLU A 273 -0.13 -8.52 -9.61
CA GLU A 273 -0.87 -8.89 -10.81
C GLU A 273 -2.34 -9.23 -10.55
N ARG A 274 -2.71 -9.60 -9.33
CA ARG A 274 -4.12 -9.69 -8.92
C ARG A 274 -4.88 -8.35 -9.10
N TYR A 275 -4.19 -7.23 -9.12
CA TYR A 275 -4.77 -5.88 -9.20
C TYR A 275 -4.45 -5.16 -10.50
N TYR A 276 -3.29 -5.44 -11.11
CA TYR A 276 -2.88 -4.83 -12.35
C TYR A 276 -2.00 -5.78 -13.15
N GLN A 277 -2.42 -6.01 -14.38
CA GLN A 277 -1.65 -6.82 -15.34
C GLN A 277 -1.46 -6.06 -16.65
N THR A 278 -0.35 -6.32 -17.32
CA THR A 278 -0.07 -5.84 -18.67
C THR A 278 0.39 -6.98 -19.56
N GLY A 279 0.10 -6.88 -20.83
CA GLY A 279 0.58 -7.84 -21.81
C GLY A 279 0.47 -7.32 -23.23
N TYR A 280 0.84 -8.18 -24.15
CA TYR A 280 0.77 -7.89 -25.57
C TYR A 280 -0.13 -8.90 -26.25
N ILE A 281 -0.88 -8.43 -27.23
CA ILE A 281 -1.64 -9.29 -28.11
C ILE A 281 -1.22 -8.97 -29.54
N LYS A 282 -0.90 -10.00 -30.31
CA LYS A 282 -0.65 -9.90 -31.72
C LYS A 282 -1.33 -11.07 -32.41
N LYS A 283 -2.24 -10.76 -33.32
CA LYS A 283 -2.88 -11.76 -34.17
C LYS A 283 -3.01 -11.17 -35.55
N TYR A 284 -2.67 -11.96 -36.56
CA TYR A 284 -2.86 -11.66 -37.96
C TYR A 284 -3.75 -12.74 -38.59
N GLU A 285 -4.77 -12.31 -39.33
CA GLU A 285 -5.61 -13.21 -40.11
C GLU A 285 -5.74 -12.62 -41.52
N ASN A 286 -5.53 -13.47 -42.52
CA ASN A 286 -5.66 -13.07 -43.91
C ASN A 286 -7.14 -13.06 -44.34
N ASN A 287 -7.97 -12.33 -43.59
CA ASN A 287 -9.41 -12.22 -43.78
C ASN A 287 -9.89 -10.80 -43.49
N THR A 288 -10.93 -10.34 -44.16
CA THR A 288 -11.56 -9.04 -43.95
C THR A 288 -12.63 -9.05 -42.83
N GLY A 289 -12.76 -10.15 -42.11
CA GLY A 289 -13.75 -10.33 -41.06
C GLY A 289 -13.34 -9.77 -39.68
N VAL A 290 -14.01 -10.22 -38.65
CA VAL A 290 -13.70 -9.89 -37.24
C VAL A 290 -12.60 -10.81 -36.71
N ILE A 291 -11.51 -10.22 -36.28
CA ILE A 291 -10.48 -10.94 -35.52
C ILE A 291 -10.89 -10.96 -34.04
N ALA A 292 -10.94 -12.15 -33.44
CA ALA A 292 -11.15 -12.34 -32.01
C ALA A 292 -9.90 -12.93 -31.38
N CYS A 293 -9.57 -12.43 -30.19
CA CYS A 293 -8.43 -12.91 -29.40
C CYS A 293 -8.80 -12.90 -27.92
N SER A 294 -8.55 -13.98 -27.22
CA SER A 294 -8.79 -14.06 -25.78
C SER A 294 -7.48 -14.08 -25.01
N GLN A 295 -7.48 -13.44 -23.86
CA GLN A 295 -6.37 -13.41 -22.91
C GLN A 295 -6.85 -13.90 -21.55
N ASN A 296 -6.17 -14.89 -21.00
CA ASN A 296 -6.38 -15.33 -19.63
C ASN A 296 -5.54 -14.46 -18.67
N PHE A 297 -6.08 -14.22 -17.49
CA PHE A 297 -5.39 -13.54 -16.38
C PHE A 297 -4.83 -14.57 -15.40
N GLU A 298 -3.55 -14.53 -15.17
CA GLU A 298 -2.85 -15.37 -14.19
C GLU A 298 -1.93 -14.47 -13.35
N PRO A 299 -2.24 -14.30 -12.06
CA PRO A 299 -3.37 -14.85 -11.30
C PRO A 299 -4.73 -14.26 -11.70
N GLU A 300 -5.82 -14.89 -11.22
CA GLU A 300 -7.16 -14.31 -11.32
C GLU A 300 -7.18 -12.90 -10.73
N MET A 301 -7.73 -11.94 -11.47
CA MET A 301 -7.83 -10.56 -11.00
C MET A 301 -8.84 -10.41 -9.85
N ARG A 302 -8.65 -9.42 -8.99
CA ARG A 302 -9.53 -9.15 -7.84
C ARG A 302 -11.00 -8.97 -8.26
N ALA A 303 -11.20 -8.20 -9.31
CA ALA A 303 -12.52 -7.93 -9.91
C ALA A 303 -12.40 -7.97 -11.43
N ALA A 304 -13.49 -7.91 -12.15
CA ALA A 304 -13.46 -7.68 -13.59
C ALA A 304 -12.73 -6.35 -13.86
N PRO A 305 -11.59 -6.36 -14.57
CA PRO A 305 -10.75 -5.18 -14.70
C PRO A 305 -11.30 -4.17 -15.70
N THR A 306 -10.92 -2.90 -15.51
CA THR A 306 -10.97 -1.93 -16.61
C THR A 306 -9.81 -2.21 -17.54
N ILE A 307 -10.11 -2.37 -18.85
CA ILE A 307 -9.10 -2.67 -19.85
C ILE A 307 -8.85 -1.45 -20.72
N THR A 308 -7.58 -1.11 -20.87
CA THR A 308 -7.12 -0.06 -21.78
C THR A 308 -6.06 -0.60 -22.71
N GLY A 309 -6.01 -0.08 -23.93
CA GLY A 309 -5.04 -0.45 -24.94
C GLY A 309 -4.14 0.71 -25.35
N GLU A 310 -2.89 0.38 -25.62
CA GLU A 310 -1.92 1.32 -26.18
C GLU A 310 -1.43 0.80 -27.53
N GLN A 311 -1.31 1.69 -28.51
CA GLN A 311 -0.68 1.35 -29.78
C GLN A 311 0.76 0.88 -29.57
N PHE A 312 1.15 -0.16 -30.29
CA PHE A 312 2.52 -0.65 -30.29
C PHE A 312 3.20 -0.27 -31.62
N GLY A 313 4.24 0.57 -31.54
CA GLY A 313 5.00 1.03 -32.69
C GLY A 313 4.21 1.95 -33.64
N ASN A 314 4.69 2.11 -34.87
CA ASN A 314 4.11 2.97 -35.92
C ASN A 314 2.91 2.34 -36.64
N GLN A 315 2.20 1.39 -36.04
CA GLN A 315 1.06 0.71 -36.66
C GLN A 315 -0.19 1.58 -36.55
N THR A 316 -0.65 2.15 -37.66
CA THR A 316 -1.81 3.05 -37.76
C THR A 316 -3.16 2.34 -37.53
N ASN A 317 -3.21 1.01 -37.46
CA ASN A 317 -4.44 0.22 -37.48
C ASN A 317 -4.65 -0.69 -36.26
N ALA A 318 -3.95 -0.44 -35.15
CA ALA A 318 -3.79 -1.42 -34.07
C ALA A 318 -4.78 -1.35 -32.91
N ILE A 319 -5.80 -0.48 -32.93
CA ILE A 319 -6.75 -0.38 -31.84
C ILE A 319 -7.89 -1.39 -32.04
N TRP A 320 -8.22 -2.17 -30.99
CA TRP A 320 -9.40 -3.04 -31.01
C TRP A 320 -10.71 -2.23 -31.15
N GLY A 321 -11.70 -2.79 -31.81
CA GLY A 321 -13.02 -2.17 -31.95
C GLY A 321 -13.86 -2.28 -30.66
N SER A 322 -13.75 -3.40 -29.95
CA SER A 322 -14.43 -3.65 -28.69
C SER A 322 -13.63 -4.59 -27.80
N VAL A 323 -13.84 -4.47 -26.50
CA VAL A 323 -13.36 -5.40 -25.48
C VAL A 323 -14.58 -5.95 -24.77
N GLU A 324 -14.71 -7.26 -24.73
CA GLU A 324 -15.69 -7.94 -23.90
C GLU A 324 -14.98 -8.52 -22.68
N ILE A 325 -15.31 -8.03 -21.52
CA ILE A 325 -14.81 -8.56 -20.26
C ILE A 325 -15.78 -9.63 -19.82
N THR A 326 -15.33 -10.86 -19.86
CA THR A 326 -16.19 -11.97 -19.49
C THR A 326 -16.14 -12.27 -18.01
N THR A 327 -14.97 -12.16 -17.38
CA THR A 327 -14.77 -12.53 -15.97
C THR A 327 -13.52 -11.89 -15.39
N LYS A 328 -13.26 -12.14 -14.08
CA LYS A 328 -11.97 -11.88 -13.41
C LYS A 328 -10.80 -12.70 -14.00
N ARG A 329 -11.08 -13.69 -14.85
CA ARG A 329 -10.10 -14.67 -15.35
C ARG A 329 -9.70 -14.44 -16.80
N ALA A 330 -10.54 -13.80 -17.60
CA ALA A 330 -10.26 -13.62 -19.01
C ALA A 330 -11.00 -12.44 -19.61
N CYS A 331 -10.43 -11.91 -20.68
CA CYS A 331 -11.09 -10.95 -21.58
C CYS A 331 -10.92 -11.36 -23.02
N SER A 332 -11.80 -10.87 -23.87
CA SER A 332 -11.72 -11.05 -25.33
C SER A 332 -11.66 -9.71 -26.03
N PHE A 333 -10.79 -9.63 -27.02
CA PHE A 333 -10.57 -8.45 -27.87
C PHE A 333 -11.10 -8.74 -29.27
N PHE A 334 -11.82 -7.78 -29.84
CA PHE A 334 -12.40 -7.90 -31.16
C PHE A 334 -11.99 -6.71 -32.02
N LYS A 335 -11.68 -6.96 -33.29
CA LYS A 335 -11.36 -5.94 -34.28
C LYS A 335 -11.77 -6.35 -35.69
N ASN A 336 -12.33 -5.41 -36.44
CA ASN A 336 -12.49 -5.56 -37.86
C ASN A 336 -11.16 -5.26 -38.57
N GLY A 337 -10.70 -6.18 -39.43
CA GLY A 337 -9.47 -6.01 -40.20
C GLY A 337 -8.52 -7.20 -40.08
N ASN A 338 -7.31 -7.06 -40.59
CA ASN A 338 -6.36 -8.16 -40.78
C ASN A 338 -5.37 -8.37 -39.60
N GLU A 339 -5.29 -7.44 -38.68
CA GLU A 339 -4.29 -7.49 -37.61
C GLU A 339 -4.80 -6.85 -36.31
N ILE A 340 -4.57 -7.52 -35.19
CA ILE A 340 -4.55 -6.94 -33.84
C ILE A 340 -3.10 -6.97 -33.37
N CYS A 341 -2.53 -5.81 -33.04
CA CYS A 341 -1.20 -5.69 -32.45
C CYS A 341 -1.23 -4.59 -31.39
N GLN A 342 -1.25 -4.96 -30.12
CA GLN A 342 -1.47 -3.98 -29.07
C GLN A 342 -0.91 -4.42 -27.73
N ARG A 343 -0.44 -3.45 -26.94
CA ARG A 343 -0.25 -3.59 -25.51
C ARG A 343 -1.59 -3.37 -24.80
N TRP A 344 -1.96 -4.26 -23.91
CA TRP A 344 -3.13 -4.12 -23.06
C TRP A 344 -2.72 -3.90 -21.60
N LYS A 345 -3.56 -3.18 -20.88
CA LYS A 345 -3.46 -2.93 -19.44
C LYS A 345 -4.80 -3.25 -18.81
N CYS A 346 -4.79 -4.04 -17.76
CA CYS A 346 -5.97 -4.43 -16.98
C CYS A 346 -5.82 -3.91 -15.57
N ASP A 347 -6.77 -3.07 -15.14
CA ASP A 347 -6.75 -2.42 -13.82
C ASP A 347 -7.97 -2.84 -13.02
N ALA A 348 -7.75 -3.51 -11.89
CA ALA A 348 -8.73 -3.93 -10.90
C ALA A 348 -8.38 -3.41 -9.50
N GLU A 349 -7.69 -2.27 -9.39
CA GLU A 349 -7.33 -1.64 -8.12
C GLU A 349 -8.55 -1.24 -7.27
N LEU A 350 -8.31 -1.06 -5.96
CA LEU A 350 -9.32 -0.70 -4.96
C LEU A 350 -9.56 0.82 -4.89
#